data_057cb4037859e2351478a1bf52919df4
#
_entry.id   057cb4037859e2351478a1bf52919df4
#
_cell.length_a   1.000
_cell.length_b   1.000
_cell.length_c   1.000
_cell.angle_alpha   90.00
_cell.angle_beta   90.00
_cell.angle_gamma   90.00
#
_symmetry.space_group_name_H-M   'P 1'
#
loop_
_entity.id
_entity.type
_entity.pdbx_description
1 polymer ?
#
loop_
_entity_poly.entity_id
_entity_poly.type
_entity_poly.pdbx_seq_one_letter_code
_entity_poly.pdbx_strand_id
1 'polypeptide(L)'
;NTVLAYEFQNYKSFGAAEHDDGQIVYLGGNYDCGFAKTFVMGQYFKGIKAAQLTAITEADADRIDTAVDPEESAAAGVKGYGVHLGTIVPVAGGDLTVAAYFTDFTVEFDDGVDGDAKSYAFGAKYEYYLSKRTSVYTGAGFAQVKYDDDGSDKTTQAYLGLTHRF
;
A
#
# COMPACT_ATOMS: atom_id res chain seq x y z
N ASN A 1 17.46 0.00 13.38
CA ASN A 1 17.58 1.11 12.43
C ASN A 1 16.27 1.87 12.38
N THR A 2 16.34 3.19 12.23
CA THR A 2 15.17 4.07 12.08
C THR A 2 15.38 4.96 10.86
N VAL A 3 14.33 5.27 10.15
CA VAL A 3 14.31 6.16 8.99
C VAL A 3 13.15 7.14 9.12
N LEU A 4 13.41 8.41 8.80
CA LEU A 4 12.43 9.45 8.58
C LEU A 4 12.65 9.97 7.17
N ALA A 5 11.60 10.03 6.37
CA ALA A 5 11.66 10.58 5.02
C ALA A 5 10.46 11.52 4.79
N TYR A 6 10.71 12.55 4.01
CA TYR A 6 9.69 13.48 3.52
C TYR A 6 9.79 13.56 2.01
N GLU A 7 8.66 13.49 1.35
CA GLU A 7 8.52 13.62 -0.09
C GLU A 7 7.56 14.76 -0.40
N PHE A 8 7.93 15.60 -1.35
CA PHE A 8 7.10 16.66 -1.88
C PHE A 8 6.94 16.47 -3.38
N GLN A 9 5.70 16.52 -3.87
CA GLN A 9 5.36 16.35 -5.27
C GLN A 9 4.62 17.59 -5.75
N ASN A 10 5.24 18.33 -6.67
CA ASN A 10 4.59 19.48 -7.30
C ASN A 10 3.91 19.03 -8.59
N TYR A 11 2.58 19.11 -8.60
CA TYR A 11 1.79 18.85 -9.79
C TYR A 11 1.55 20.14 -10.55
N LYS A 12 2.18 20.27 -11.71
CA LYS A 12 1.82 21.33 -12.65
C LYS A 12 0.49 20.97 -13.28
N SER A 13 -0.42 21.95 -13.36
CA SER A 13 -1.77 21.82 -13.93
C SER A 13 -1.76 21.02 -15.23
N PHE A 14 -2.44 19.89 -15.22
CA PHE A 14 -2.76 19.11 -16.41
C PHE A 14 -4.23 19.35 -16.73
N GLY A 15 -4.50 20.23 -17.67
CA GLY A 15 -5.87 20.59 -18.03
C GLY A 15 -6.48 21.68 -17.14
N ALA A 16 -7.80 21.69 -16.98
CA ALA A 16 -8.53 22.71 -16.22
C ALA A 16 -8.65 22.43 -14.72
N ALA A 17 -8.21 21.27 -14.24
CA ALA A 17 -8.27 20.89 -12.82
C ALA A 17 -7.03 21.40 -12.07
N GLU A 18 -7.23 22.11 -10.98
CA GLU A 18 -6.19 22.46 -10.02
C GLU A 18 -5.98 21.24 -9.10
N HIS A 19 -4.79 20.65 -9.10
CA HIS A 19 -4.40 19.61 -8.16
C HIS A 19 -3.55 20.21 -7.05
N ASP A 20 -3.89 19.88 -5.82
CA ASP A 20 -3.04 20.19 -4.66
C ASP A 20 -1.69 19.48 -4.77
N ASP A 21 -0.63 20.13 -4.28
CA ASP A 21 0.70 19.54 -4.21
C ASP A 21 0.74 18.34 -3.25
N GLY A 22 1.33 17.24 -3.70
CA GLY A 22 1.47 16.01 -2.93
C GLY A 22 2.56 16.13 -1.85
N GLN A 23 2.24 15.69 -0.64
CA GLN A 23 3.16 15.61 0.47
C GLN A 23 3.05 14.25 1.16
N ILE A 24 4.18 13.61 1.43
CA ILE A 24 4.22 12.34 2.16
C ILE A 24 5.31 12.41 3.23
N VAL A 25 4.96 11.99 4.44
CA VAL A 25 5.91 11.79 5.54
C VAL A 25 5.94 10.31 5.88
N TYR A 26 7.13 9.73 5.94
CA TYR A 26 7.37 8.36 6.35
C TYR A 26 8.19 8.33 7.63
N LEU A 27 7.76 7.52 8.58
CA LEU A 27 8.55 7.16 9.76
C LEU A 27 8.55 5.65 9.88
N GLY A 28 9.73 5.05 9.87
CA GLY A 28 9.84 3.61 9.96
C GLY A 28 11.10 3.16 10.66
N GLY A 29 11.12 1.87 10.95
CA GLY A 29 12.29 1.26 11.54
C GLY A 29 12.22 -0.26 11.52
N ASN A 30 13.35 -0.86 11.88
CA ASN A 30 13.43 -2.29 12.08
C ASN A 30 14.26 -2.61 13.31
N TYR A 31 13.88 -3.70 13.95
CA TYR A 31 14.58 -4.27 15.09
C TYR A 31 14.82 -5.75 14.85
N ASP A 32 16.06 -6.17 15.08
CA ASP A 32 16.48 -7.56 15.01
C ASP A 32 16.60 -8.12 16.43
N CYS A 33 15.74 -9.08 16.77
CA CYS A 33 15.72 -9.74 18.08
C CYS A 33 16.67 -10.94 18.13
N GLY A 34 17.40 -11.24 17.05
CA GLY A 34 18.24 -12.44 16.90
C GLY A 34 17.49 -13.67 16.39
N PHE A 35 16.22 -13.86 16.77
CA PHE A 35 15.36 -14.93 16.25
C PHE A 35 14.31 -14.45 15.23
N ALA A 36 14.10 -13.15 15.15
CA ALA A 36 13.17 -12.52 14.20
C ALA A 36 13.61 -11.08 13.92
N LYS A 37 13.33 -10.60 12.71
CA LYS A 37 13.51 -9.21 12.32
C LYS A 37 12.17 -8.58 12.06
N THR A 38 11.79 -7.60 12.88
CA THR A 38 10.51 -6.91 12.79
C THR A 38 10.69 -5.53 12.16
N PHE A 39 9.73 -5.15 11.33
CA PHE A 39 9.66 -3.86 10.64
C PHE A 39 8.36 -3.18 11.02
N VAL A 40 8.42 -1.88 11.25
CA VAL A 40 7.26 -1.02 11.42
C VAL A 40 7.46 0.24 10.58
N MET A 41 6.41 0.68 9.91
CA MET A 41 6.40 1.93 9.17
C MET A 41 5.03 2.59 9.31
N GLY A 42 5.03 3.88 9.60
CA GLY A 42 3.89 4.76 9.49
C GLY A 42 4.10 5.74 8.34
N GLN A 43 3.03 6.11 7.68
CA GLN A 43 3.02 7.15 6.66
C GLN A 43 1.83 8.08 6.86
N TYR A 44 2.02 9.35 6.57
CA TYR A 44 0.97 10.34 6.41
C TYR A 44 1.12 10.98 5.05
N PHE A 45 0.03 11.15 4.34
CA PHE A 45 0.03 11.71 3.00
C PHE A 45 -1.15 12.67 2.81
N LYS A 46 -0.94 13.68 1.96
CA LYS A 46 -1.95 14.65 1.56
C LYS A 46 -1.69 15.07 0.12
N GLY A 47 -2.75 15.28 -0.66
CA GLY A 47 -2.67 15.76 -2.04
C GLY A 47 -2.00 14.78 -3.03
N ILE A 48 -1.84 13.50 -2.66
CA ILE A 48 -1.23 12.52 -3.57
C ILE A 48 -2.27 11.97 -4.55
N LYS A 49 -1.80 11.54 -5.73
CA LYS A 49 -2.68 10.88 -6.71
C LYS A 49 -3.08 9.49 -6.21
N ALA A 50 -4.35 9.11 -6.40
CA ALA A 50 -4.88 7.80 -5.99
C ALA A 50 -4.04 6.62 -6.52
N ALA A 51 -3.51 6.70 -7.74
CA ALA A 51 -2.64 5.69 -8.33
C ALA A 51 -1.31 5.44 -7.57
N GLN A 52 -0.93 6.31 -6.64
CA GLN A 52 0.27 6.16 -5.82
C GLN A 52 0.03 5.39 -4.51
N LEU A 53 -1.22 5.14 -4.16
CA LEU A 53 -1.57 4.26 -3.04
C LEU A 53 -1.41 2.81 -3.49
N THR A 54 -0.34 2.16 -3.07
CA THR A 54 -0.07 0.74 -3.40
C THR A 54 -1.13 -0.24 -2.89
N ALA A 55 -2.05 0.21 -2.06
CA ALA A 55 -3.18 -0.56 -1.55
C ALA A 55 -4.44 -0.45 -2.43
N ILE A 56 -4.46 0.45 -3.40
CA ILE A 56 -5.57 0.61 -4.33
C ILE A 56 -5.24 -0.16 -5.60
N THR A 57 -6.07 -1.14 -5.95
CA THR A 57 -5.98 -1.85 -7.23
C THR A 57 -6.53 -0.98 -8.36
N GLU A 58 -6.19 -1.29 -9.63
CA GLU A 58 -6.77 -0.59 -10.79
C GLU A 58 -8.31 -0.63 -10.78
N ALA A 59 -8.91 -1.74 -10.30
CA ALA A 59 -10.35 -1.87 -10.16
C ALA A 59 -10.95 -0.93 -9.09
N ASP A 60 -10.20 -0.63 -8.04
CA ASP A 60 -10.61 0.31 -6.99
C ASP A 60 -10.51 1.76 -7.49
N ALA A 61 -9.50 2.07 -8.30
CA ALA A 61 -9.37 3.37 -8.95
C ALA A 61 -10.55 3.62 -9.91
N ASP A 62 -10.94 2.62 -10.71
CA ASP A 62 -12.12 2.71 -11.59
C ASP A 62 -13.44 2.90 -10.81
N ARG A 63 -13.57 2.35 -9.61
CA ARG A 63 -14.78 2.51 -8.78
C ARG A 63 -14.87 3.87 -8.11
N ILE A 64 -13.74 4.42 -7.73
CA ILE A 64 -13.67 5.80 -7.23
C ILE A 64 -13.99 6.78 -8.36
N ASP A 65 -13.58 6.46 -9.59
CA ASP A 65 -13.81 7.30 -10.78
C ASP A 65 -15.21 7.12 -11.40
N THR A 66 -15.83 5.93 -11.31
CA THR A 66 -17.17 5.68 -11.91
C THR A 66 -18.35 6.19 -11.08
N ALA A 67 -18.13 6.58 -9.82
CA ALA A 67 -19.17 7.24 -9.02
C ALA A 67 -19.38 8.70 -9.44
N VAL A 68 -18.53 9.23 -10.31
CA VAL A 68 -18.52 10.62 -10.72
C VAL A 68 -18.35 10.69 -12.24
N ASP A 69 -19.15 11.52 -12.89
CA ASP A 69 -19.05 11.78 -14.33
C ASP A 69 -17.62 12.23 -14.67
N PRO A 70 -16.88 11.53 -15.54
CA PRO A 70 -15.46 11.82 -15.80
C PRO A 70 -15.22 13.21 -16.41
N GLU A 71 -16.26 13.92 -16.79
CA GLU A 71 -16.17 15.30 -17.27
C GLU A 71 -16.37 16.36 -16.18
N GLU A 72 -16.86 15.99 -14.98
CA GLU A 72 -17.21 16.96 -13.93
C GLU A 72 -16.41 16.86 -12.62
N SER A 73 -15.71 15.76 -12.37
CA SER A 73 -15.00 15.60 -11.07
C SER A 73 -13.66 14.92 -11.23
N ALA A 74 -12.63 15.71 -11.43
CA ALA A 74 -11.27 15.23 -11.21
C ALA A 74 -11.03 15.09 -9.71
N ALA A 75 -10.44 13.97 -9.27
CA ALA A 75 -9.98 13.84 -7.89
C ALA A 75 -8.88 14.85 -7.63
N ALA A 76 -9.12 15.81 -6.75
CA ALA A 76 -8.16 16.85 -6.38
C ALA A 76 -6.96 16.26 -5.63
N GLY A 77 -7.15 15.12 -4.95
CA GLY A 77 -6.08 14.44 -4.27
C GLY A 77 -6.59 13.40 -3.27
N VAL A 78 -5.65 12.71 -2.66
CA VAL A 78 -5.92 11.76 -1.58
C VAL A 78 -5.15 12.16 -0.35
N LYS A 79 -5.81 12.19 0.81
CA LYS A 79 -5.21 12.42 2.12
C LYS A 79 -5.47 11.24 3.04
N GLY A 80 -4.55 10.97 3.95
CA GLY A 80 -4.73 9.88 4.90
C GLY A 80 -3.46 9.47 5.62
N TYR A 81 -3.55 8.33 6.28
CA TYR A 81 -2.41 7.73 6.94
C TYR A 81 -2.43 6.21 6.77
N GLY A 82 -1.25 5.61 6.86
CA GLY A 82 -1.09 4.17 6.78
C GLY A 82 -0.08 3.64 7.80
N VAL A 83 -0.29 2.41 8.23
CA VAL A 83 0.64 1.68 9.11
C VAL A 83 0.94 0.32 8.51
N HIS A 84 2.22 -0.03 8.47
CA HIS A 84 2.71 -1.31 8.02
C HIS A 84 3.51 -1.98 9.13
N LEU A 85 3.20 -3.23 9.41
CA LEU A 85 3.93 -4.08 10.34
C LEU A 85 4.32 -5.38 9.63
N GLY A 86 5.58 -5.78 9.75
CA GLY A 86 6.06 -7.03 9.17
C GLY A 86 7.13 -7.67 10.03
N THR A 87 7.26 -8.99 9.90
CA THR A 87 8.35 -9.72 10.54
C THR A 87 8.86 -10.82 9.63
N ILE A 88 10.17 -11.07 9.74
CA ILE A 88 10.86 -12.19 9.09
C ILE A 88 11.38 -13.08 10.19
N VAL A 89 11.02 -14.36 10.13
CA VAL A 89 11.44 -15.39 11.08
C VAL A 89 12.18 -16.49 10.32
N PRO A 90 13.47 -16.71 10.58
CA PRO A 90 14.18 -17.87 10.05
C PRO A 90 13.59 -19.15 10.62
N VAL A 91 13.13 -20.05 9.78
CA VAL A 91 12.50 -21.30 10.17
C VAL A 91 12.70 -22.40 9.12
N ALA A 92 13.01 -23.62 9.57
CA ALA A 92 13.08 -24.83 8.74
C ALA A 92 13.93 -24.69 7.44
N GLY A 93 15.07 -23.99 7.53
CA GLY A 93 16.00 -23.82 6.40
C GLY A 93 15.60 -22.74 5.41
N GLY A 94 14.65 -21.90 5.77
CA GLY A 94 14.18 -20.76 4.99
C GLY A 94 13.74 -19.61 5.88
N ASP A 95 13.06 -18.64 5.27
CA ASP A 95 12.52 -17.46 5.93
C ASP A 95 10.99 -17.38 5.76
N LEU A 96 10.28 -17.30 6.89
CA LEU A 96 8.86 -16.96 6.91
C LEU A 96 8.73 -15.45 7.09
N THR A 97 8.15 -14.79 6.12
CA THR A 97 7.76 -13.37 6.20
C THR A 97 6.27 -13.27 6.40
N VAL A 98 5.81 -12.52 7.38
CA VAL A 98 4.42 -12.13 7.55
C VAL A 98 4.33 -10.61 7.61
N ALA A 99 3.28 -10.04 7.05
CA ALA A 99 3.06 -8.60 7.06
C ALA A 99 1.58 -8.27 7.12
N ALA A 100 1.26 -7.14 7.75
CA ALA A 100 -0.05 -6.53 7.78
C ALA A 100 0.08 -5.05 7.44
N TYR A 101 -0.94 -4.53 6.75
CA TYR A 101 -1.02 -3.15 6.33
C TYR A 101 -2.42 -2.61 6.62
N PHE A 102 -2.49 -1.38 7.09
CA PHE A 102 -3.72 -0.64 7.30
C PHE A 102 -3.56 0.77 6.74
N THR A 103 -4.57 1.26 6.01
CA THR A 103 -4.66 2.64 5.55
C THR A 103 -6.05 3.16 5.77
N ASP A 104 -6.14 4.38 6.26
CA ASP A 104 -7.36 5.18 6.35
C ASP A 104 -7.15 6.42 5.47
N PHE A 105 -8.01 6.64 4.49
CA PHE A 105 -7.82 7.70 3.53
C PHE A 105 -9.14 8.28 3.03
N THR A 106 -9.08 9.53 2.63
CA THR A 106 -10.16 10.29 2.01
C THR A 106 -9.72 10.67 0.61
N VAL A 107 -10.57 10.43 -0.38
CA VAL A 107 -10.43 10.97 -1.74
C VAL A 107 -11.15 12.32 -1.77
N GLU A 108 -10.41 13.37 -2.07
CA GLU A 108 -10.92 14.73 -2.18
C GLU A 108 -11.30 14.99 -3.65
N PHE A 109 -12.52 15.49 -3.90
CA PHE A 109 -12.99 15.86 -5.23
C PHE A 109 -13.18 17.39 -5.32
N ASP A 110 -13.04 17.94 -6.52
CA ASP A 110 -13.14 19.39 -6.76
C ASP A 110 -14.54 19.95 -6.46
N ASP A 111 -15.57 19.11 -6.47
CA ASP A 111 -16.96 19.48 -6.14
C ASP A 111 -17.25 19.53 -4.61
N GLY A 112 -16.25 19.16 -3.79
CA GLY A 112 -16.34 19.15 -2.32
C GLY A 112 -17.11 17.96 -1.75
N VAL A 113 -17.36 16.91 -2.54
CA VAL A 113 -17.89 15.64 -2.06
C VAL A 113 -16.70 14.70 -1.81
N ASP A 114 -16.32 14.51 -0.55
CA ASP A 114 -15.22 13.65 -0.14
C ASP A 114 -15.71 12.19 0.00
N GLY A 115 -14.88 11.24 -0.45
CA GLY A 115 -15.12 9.81 -0.28
C GLY A 115 -14.13 9.20 0.72
N ASP A 116 -14.63 8.62 1.82
CA ASP A 116 -13.80 7.96 2.81
C ASP A 116 -13.66 6.47 2.56
N ALA A 117 -12.46 5.94 2.71
CA ALA A 117 -12.18 4.53 2.56
C ALA A 117 -11.10 4.01 3.52
N LYS A 118 -11.19 2.74 3.86
CA LYS A 118 -10.22 2.01 4.69
C LYS A 118 -9.73 0.78 4.00
N SER A 119 -8.41 0.60 3.95
CA SER A 119 -7.79 -0.58 3.37
C SER A 119 -7.08 -1.42 4.43
N TYR A 120 -7.25 -2.72 4.33
CA TYR A 120 -6.60 -3.72 5.17
C TYR A 120 -5.94 -4.75 4.26
N ALA A 121 -4.71 -5.07 4.54
CA ALA A 121 -4.04 -6.16 3.85
C ALA A 121 -3.19 -6.96 4.83
N PHE A 122 -3.12 -8.26 4.61
CA PHE A 122 -2.16 -9.11 5.29
C PHE A 122 -1.68 -10.22 4.35
N GLY A 123 -0.47 -10.69 4.58
CA GLY A 123 0.10 -11.73 3.76
C GLY A 123 1.22 -12.47 4.46
N ALA A 124 1.50 -13.64 3.94
CA ALA A 124 2.63 -14.44 4.36
C ALA A 124 3.37 -15.01 3.14
N LYS A 125 4.69 -15.07 3.24
CA LYS A 125 5.58 -15.68 2.25
C LYS A 125 6.55 -16.61 2.98
N TYR A 126 6.74 -17.81 2.47
CA TYR A 126 7.82 -18.68 2.89
C TYR A 126 8.81 -18.87 1.74
N GLU A 127 10.09 -18.62 2.00
CA GLU A 127 11.17 -18.78 1.04
C GLU A 127 12.17 -19.80 1.58
N TYR A 128 12.32 -20.92 0.86
CA TYR A 128 13.22 -21.99 1.20
C TYR A 128 14.49 -21.94 0.34
N TYR A 129 15.66 -22.01 0.97
CA TYR A 129 16.95 -21.91 0.29
C TYR A 129 17.45 -23.28 -0.13
N LEU A 130 17.39 -23.60 -1.43
CA LEU A 130 17.96 -24.81 -2.01
C LEU A 130 19.49 -24.74 -2.09
N SER A 131 20.02 -23.54 -2.30
CA SER A 131 21.46 -23.25 -2.32
C SER A 131 21.73 -21.77 -2.08
N LYS A 132 23.01 -21.35 -2.03
CA LYS A 132 23.38 -19.93 -1.94
C LYS A 132 22.86 -19.07 -3.10
N ARG A 133 22.47 -19.70 -4.21
CA ARG A 133 22.03 -19.01 -5.45
C ARG A 133 20.60 -19.34 -5.85
N THR A 134 19.98 -20.32 -5.19
CA THR A 134 18.65 -20.79 -5.62
C THR A 134 17.73 -20.91 -4.44
N SER A 135 16.57 -20.29 -4.53
CA SER A 135 15.48 -20.43 -3.58
C SER A 135 14.16 -20.71 -4.30
N VAL A 136 13.26 -21.40 -3.61
CA VAL A 136 11.85 -21.51 -3.99
C VAL A 136 11.02 -20.77 -2.96
N TYR A 137 9.96 -20.13 -3.40
CA TYR A 137 9.10 -19.38 -2.50
C TYR A 137 7.63 -19.58 -2.84
N THR A 138 6.80 -19.52 -1.82
CA THR A 138 5.34 -19.51 -1.96
C THR A 138 4.78 -18.46 -1.00
N GLY A 139 3.65 -17.89 -1.35
CA GLY A 139 3.00 -16.94 -0.49
C GLY A 139 1.51 -16.81 -0.82
N ALA A 140 0.80 -16.24 0.13
CA ALA A 140 -0.59 -15.86 -0.02
C ALA A 140 -0.85 -14.56 0.71
N GLY A 141 -1.81 -13.79 0.21
CA GLY A 141 -2.23 -12.53 0.79
C GLY A 141 -3.72 -12.29 0.58
N PHE A 142 -4.25 -11.45 1.44
CA PHE A 142 -5.61 -10.95 1.40
C PHE A 142 -5.56 -9.43 1.54
N ALA A 143 -6.36 -8.75 0.76
CA ALA A 143 -6.62 -7.32 0.88
C ALA A 143 -8.11 -7.05 0.83
N GLN A 144 -8.55 -6.03 1.55
CA GLN A 144 -9.91 -5.52 1.53
C GLN A 144 -9.87 -4.00 1.59
N VAL A 145 -10.61 -3.36 0.70
CA VAL A 145 -10.96 -1.94 0.78
C VAL A 145 -12.43 -1.84 1.18
N LYS A 146 -12.73 -1.00 2.15
CA LYS A 146 -14.09 -0.66 2.58
C LYS A 146 -14.35 0.80 2.28
N TYR A 147 -15.47 1.09 1.65
CA TYR A 147 -15.97 2.42 1.37
C TYR A 147 -17.10 2.75 2.34
N ASP A 148 -17.26 4.00 2.72
CA ASP A 148 -18.30 4.42 3.66
C ASP A 148 -19.72 4.25 3.08
N ASP A 149 -19.87 4.26 1.76
CA ASP A 149 -21.15 4.10 1.04
C ASP A 149 -21.60 2.64 0.83
N ASP A 150 -21.35 1.73 1.80
CA ASP A 150 -21.80 0.33 1.82
C ASP A 150 -21.12 -0.60 0.78
N GLY A 151 -19.95 -0.25 0.25
CA GLY A 151 -19.17 -1.11 -0.64
C GLY A 151 -17.94 -1.72 0.02
N SER A 152 -17.54 -2.91 -0.41
CA SER A 152 -16.20 -3.43 -0.09
C SER A 152 -15.68 -4.33 -1.18
N ASP A 153 -14.41 -4.16 -1.53
CA ASP A 153 -13.70 -5.03 -2.43
C ASP A 153 -12.71 -5.91 -1.68
N LYS A 154 -12.64 -7.17 -2.08
CA LYS A 154 -11.78 -8.16 -1.46
C LYS A 154 -10.96 -8.84 -2.52
N THR A 155 -9.67 -8.95 -2.28
CA THR A 155 -8.74 -9.65 -3.17
C THR A 155 -7.98 -10.70 -2.37
N THR A 156 -7.91 -11.90 -2.91
CA THR A 156 -7.05 -12.97 -2.39
C THR A 156 -6.08 -13.38 -3.47
N GLN A 157 -4.81 -13.47 -3.11
CA GLN A 157 -3.74 -13.78 -4.04
C GLN A 157 -2.88 -14.90 -3.47
N ALA A 158 -2.45 -15.83 -4.32
CA ALA A 158 -1.46 -16.84 -3.98
C ALA A 158 -0.45 -16.97 -5.13
N TYR A 159 0.80 -17.23 -4.79
CA TYR A 159 1.87 -17.34 -5.77
C TYR A 159 2.90 -18.39 -5.34
N LEU A 160 3.58 -18.92 -6.34
CA LEU A 160 4.73 -19.81 -6.20
C LEU A 160 5.80 -19.36 -7.20
N GLY A 161 7.07 -19.38 -6.79
CA GLY A 161 8.15 -18.98 -7.66
C GLY A 161 9.50 -19.57 -7.28
N LEU A 162 10.46 -19.36 -8.17
CA LEU A 162 11.85 -19.76 -8.00
C LEU A 162 12.74 -18.57 -8.34
N THR A 163 13.73 -18.32 -7.51
CA THR A 163 14.80 -17.36 -7.77
C THR A 163 16.11 -18.10 -8.00
N HIS A 164 16.80 -17.77 -9.09
CA HIS A 164 18.17 -18.22 -9.33
C HIS A 164 19.05 -17.01 -9.67
N ARG A 165 20.21 -16.91 -9.00
CA ARG A 165 21.21 -15.85 -9.22
C ARG A 165 22.41 -16.42 -9.95
N PHE A 166 22.77 -15.83 -11.04
CA PHE A 166 23.94 -16.19 -11.86
C PHE A 166 25.23 -15.59 -11.32
#